data_4a038eb5eb6559462088bab8340fdba3
#
_entry.id   4a038eb5eb6559462088bab8340fdba3
#
_cell.length_a   1.000
_cell.length_b   1.000
_cell.length_c   1.000
_cell.angle_alpha   90.00
_cell.angle_beta   90.00
_cell.angle_gamma   90.00
#
_symmetry.space_group_name_H-M   'P 1'
#
loop_
_entity.id
_entity.type
_entity.pdbx_description
1 polymer ?
#
loop_
_entity_poly.entity_id
_entity_poly.type
_entity_poly.pdbx_seq_one_letter_code
_entity_poly.pdbx_strand_id
1 'polypeptide(L)'
;MNDKLKGTIWMCISALGMALMGATVKFIGSDISTFEKLFFRNLIGVVMLLFTMRGQNINIWGSSNKSRLFMVYRCTMGLTGAVLYFYCINKLYLADSALLNKLSPFFVTIFATLFLKEKLERHQIPILVIVLFGALLVIKPKFSFEMLPALAGFLSAVFAGGAYTLVRYLRTMEEPSTLVLWFSAFSMIGMIPPMLIQGFVIPNGIQLFYLILTGIFATVGQIGLAYAYKYALASEVSIYQYLSIIFSAIIGFIFWKEIPDFLSIIGGLIIIGAAVFNYRLSKK
;
A
#
# COMPACT_ATOMS: atom_id res chain seq x y z
N MET A 1 21.31 -17.39 -5.68
CA MET A 1 19.97 -17.34 -5.05
C MET A 1 18.95 -17.27 -6.17
N ASN A 2 17.96 -18.16 -6.20
CA ASN A 2 16.92 -18.20 -7.24
C ASN A 2 16.13 -16.89 -7.22
N ASP A 3 15.78 -16.34 -8.39
CA ASP A 3 15.08 -15.05 -8.50
C ASP A 3 13.72 -15.06 -7.78
N LYS A 4 13.03 -16.19 -7.79
CA LYS A 4 11.80 -16.37 -7.00
C LYS A 4 12.03 -16.18 -5.48
N LEU A 5 13.13 -16.71 -4.94
CA LEU A 5 13.48 -16.54 -3.52
C LEU A 5 13.81 -15.06 -3.23
N LYS A 6 14.54 -14.39 -4.12
CA LYS A 6 14.78 -12.93 -4.01
C LYS A 6 13.45 -12.15 -3.98
N GLY A 7 12.54 -12.46 -4.92
CA GLY A 7 11.22 -11.83 -4.97
C GLY A 7 10.41 -12.04 -3.69
N THR A 8 10.43 -13.26 -3.14
CA THR A 8 9.77 -13.59 -1.88
C THR A 8 10.35 -12.79 -0.71
N ILE A 9 11.67 -12.74 -0.58
CA ILE A 9 12.35 -11.99 0.50
C ILE A 9 12.00 -10.50 0.42
N TRP A 10 12.08 -9.90 -0.78
CA TRP A 10 11.72 -8.51 -0.98
C TRP A 10 10.25 -8.23 -0.64
N MET A 11 9.34 -9.17 -0.93
CA MET A 11 7.94 -9.02 -0.57
C MET A 11 7.71 -9.11 0.94
N CYS A 12 8.43 -9.99 1.65
CA CYS A 12 8.37 -10.05 3.11
C CYS A 12 8.91 -8.75 3.76
N ILE A 13 10.02 -8.21 3.25
CA ILE A 13 10.56 -6.91 3.68
C ILE A 13 9.53 -5.81 3.43
N SER A 14 8.88 -5.81 2.26
CA SER A 14 7.81 -4.87 1.95
C SER A 14 6.66 -4.97 2.95
N ALA A 15 6.19 -6.18 3.24
CA ALA A 15 5.09 -6.41 4.17
C ALA A 15 5.39 -5.90 5.58
N LEU A 16 6.61 -6.16 6.08
CA LEU A 16 7.07 -5.67 7.39
C LEU A 16 7.21 -4.14 7.38
N GLY A 17 7.84 -3.56 6.36
CA GLY A 17 7.99 -2.11 6.23
C GLY A 17 6.64 -1.38 6.22
N MET A 18 5.64 -1.92 5.50
CA MET A 18 4.29 -1.34 5.48
C MET A 18 3.57 -1.44 6.82
N ALA A 19 3.74 -2.54 7.56
CA ALA A 19 3.15 -2.69 8.90
C ALA A 19 3.78 -1.72 9.91
N LEU A 20 5.12 -1.58 9.90
CA LEU A 20 5.84 -0.63 10.73
C LEU A 20 5.49 0.82 10.37
N MET A 21 5.35 1.14 9.08
CA MET A 21 4.85 2.44 8.65
C MET A 21 3.46 2.74 9.23
N GLY A 22 2.53 1.79 9.15
CA GLY A 22 1.20 1.95 9.73
C GLY A 22 1.24 2.21 11.24
N ALA A 23 2.10 1.48 11.95
CA ALA A 23 2.31 1.67 13.39
C ALA A 23 2.86 3.08 13.71
N THR A 24 3.88 3.55 12.98
CA THR A 24 4.45 4.89 13.21
C THR A 24 3.44 5.99 12.91
N VAL A 25 2.62 5.86 11.87
CA VAL A 25 1.50 6.77 11.59
C VAL A 25 0.53 6.85 12.77
N LYS A 26 0.24 5.71 13.39
CA LYS A 26 -0.65 5.65 14.55
C LYS A 26 -0.02 6.23 15.81
N PHE A 27 1.29 6.05 16.04
CA PHE A 27 2.04 6.68 17.14
C PHE A 27 2.07 8.20 17.07
N ILE A 28 2.09 8.80 15.87
CA ILE A 28 2.03 10.25 15.69
C ILE A 28 0.71 10.82 16.24
N GLY A 29 -0.37 10.02 16.24
CA GLY A 29 -1.68 10.45 16.74
C GLY A 29 -2.45 11.34 15.76
N SER A 30 -3.48 12.02 16.23
CA SER A 30 -4.35 12.89 15.44
C SER A 30 -3.90 14.35 15.35
N ASP A 31 -2.94 14.77 16.17
CA ASP A 31 -2.49 16.16 16.29
C ASP A 31 -1.81 16.66 15.00
N ILE A 32 -1.10 15.78 14.33
CA ILE A 32 -0.50 16.05 13.01
C ILE A 32 -1.49 15.60 11.92
N SER A 33 -1.76 16.48 10.97
CA SER A 33 -2.71 16.21 9.89
C SER A 33 -2.25 15.05 9.00
N THR A 34 -3.21 14.34 8.38
CA THR A 34 -2.91 13.27 7.42
C THR A 34 -2.04 13.77 6.26
N PHE A 35 -2.26 14.99 5.80
CA PHE A 35 -1.49 15.58 4.70
C PHE A 35 -0.05 15.87 5.09
N GLU A 36 0.16 16.32 6.30
CA GLU A 36 1.48 16.59 6.85
C GLU A 36 2.28 15.30 7.08
N LYS A 37 1.64 14.26 7.64
CA LYS A 37 2.25 12.92 7.74
C LYS A 37 2.67 12.37 6.38
N LEU A 38 1.83 12.53 5.35
CA LEU A 38 2.14 12.12 3.98
C LEU A 38 3.23 12.97 3.36
N PHE A 39 3.27 14.28 3.63
CA PHE A 39 4.35 15.15 3.19
C PHE A 39 5.71 14.67 3.72
N PHE A 40 5.85 14.52 5.04
CA PHE A 40 7.10 14.05 5.66
C PHE A 40 7.48 12.64 5.20
N ARG A 41 6.52 11.72 5.14
CA ARG A 41 6.73 10.37 4.61
C ARG A 41 7.38 10.41 3.23
N ASN A 42 6.86 11.23 2.34
CA ASN A 42 7.34 11.28 0.95
C ASN A 42 8.61 12.12 0.81
N LEU A 43 8.80 13.16 1.62
CA LEU A 43 10.05 13.93 1.72
C LEU A 43 11.23 13.02 2.07
N ILE A 44 11.08 12.22 3.13
CA ILE A 44 12.11 11.25 3.53
C ILE A 44 12.33 10.21 2.42
N GLY A 45 11.26 9.77 1.75
CA GLY A 45 11.35 8.86 0.59
C GLY A 45 12.19 9.45 -0.55
N VAL A 46 11.96 10.71 -0.91
CA VAL A 46 12.75 11.41 -1.95
C VAL A 46 14.21 11.47 -1.55
N VAL A 47 14.51 11.92 -0.30
CA VAL A 47 15.90 12.04 0.20
C VAL A 47 16.60 10.69 0.16
N MET A 48 15.97 9.62 0.68
CA MET A 48 16.53 8.26 0.69
C MET A 48 16.81 7.76 -0.73
N LEU A 49 15.86 7.95 -1.64
CA LEU A 49 16.00 7.47 -3.02
C LEU A 49 17.08 8.23 -3.79
N LEU A 50 17.13 9.56 -3.66
CA LEU A 50 18.18 10.35 -4.30
C LEU A 50 19.56 9.95 -3.78
N PHE A 51 19.67 9.67 -2.47
CA PHE A 51 20.93 9.20 -1.88
C PHE A 51 21.32 7.81 -2.39
N THR A 52 20.38 6.85 -2.42
CA THR A 52 20.66 5.47 -2.87
C THR A 52 20.87 5.36 -4.38
N MET A 53 20.27 6.24 -5.18
CA MET A 53 20.45 6.29 -6.63
C MET A 53 21.70 7.07 -7.05
N ARG A 54 22.36 7.79 -6.13
CA ARG A 54 23.57 8.56 -6.44
C ARG A 54 24.69 7.63 -6.90
N GLY A 55 25.25 7.95 -8.06
CA GLY A 55 26.31 7.12 -8.67
C GLY A 55 25.81 5.91 -9.48
N GLN A 56 24.50 5.70 -9.57
CA GLN A 56 23.89 4.72 -10.44
C GLN A 56 23.37 5.40 -11.72
N ASN A 57 23.60 4.77 -12.88
CA ASN A 57 23.09 5.27 -14.18
C ASN A 57 21.59 4.98 -14.32
N ILE A 58 20.77 5.48 -13.39
CA ILE A 58 19.30 5.31 -13.42
C ILE A 58 18.67 6.55 -14.00
N ASN A 59 17.83 6.37 -15.04
CA ASN A 59 17.07 7.49 -15.60
C ASN A 59 15.94 7.92 -14.67
N ILE A 60 16.14 9.04 -13.97
CA ILE A 60 15.15 9.60 -13.04
C ILE A 60 13.98 10.29 -13.73
N TRP A 61 14.11 10.64 -15.01
CA TRP A 61 13.11 11.42 -15.77
C TRP A 61 12.09 10.54 -16.49
N GLY A 62 12.29 9.22 -16.53
CA GLY A 62 11.48 8.30 -17.30
C GLY A 62 11.91 8.17 -18.74
N SER A 63 11.69 7.00 -19.34
CA SER A 63 12.21 6.58 -20.63
C SER A 63 11.50 7.23 -21.83
N SER A 64 10.23 7.61 -21.68
CA SER A 64 9.42 8.20 -22.78
C SER A 64 8.28 9.07 -22.24
N ASN A 65 7.71 9.93 -23.12
CA ASN A 65 6.54 10.74 -22.76
C ASN A 65 5.33 9.87 -22.38
N LYS A 66 5.17 8.74 -23.05
CA LYS A 66 4.11 7.76 -22.71
C LYS A 66 4.31 7.20 -21.31
N SER A 67 5.53 6.80 -20.97
CA SER A 67 5.87 6.31 -19.63
C SER A 67 5.60 7.37 -18.56
N ARG A 68 6.02 8.61 -18.80
CA ARG A 68 5.77 9.75 -17.88
C ARG A 68 4.29 9.96 -17.59
N LEU A 69 3.45 9.91 -18.65
CA LEU A 69 2.00 10.04 -18.49
C LEU A 69 1.43 8.93 -17.57
N PHE A 70 1.82 7.67 -17.78
CA PHE A 70 1.39 6.57 -16.93
C PHE A 70 1.96 6.66 -15.52
N MET A 71 3.18 7.19 -15.35
CA MET A 71 3.72 7.49 -14.02
C MET A 71 2.89 8.54 -13.28
N VAL A 72 2.41 9.59 -13.96
CA VAL A 72 1.51 10.60 -13.37
C VAL A 72 0.19 9.96 -12.94
N TYR A 73 -0.45 9.15 -13.78
CA TYR A 73 -1.67 8.44 -13.39
C TYR A 73 -1.43 7.51 -12.18
N ARG A 74 -0.31 6.77 -12.18
CA ARG A 74 0.10 5.94 -11.04
C ARG A 74 0.26 6.76 -9.78
N CYS A 75 0.89 7.93 -9.87
CA CYS A 75 1.12 8.81 -8.73
C CYS A 75 -0.19 9.38 -8.19
N THR A 76 -1.08 9.83 -9.05
CA THR A 76 -2.40 10.37 -8.65
C THR A 76 -3.23 9.30 -7.94
N MET A 77 -3.38 8.11 -8.53
CA MET A 77 -4.09 7.01 -7.90
C MET A 77 -3.43 6.59 -6.58
N GLY A 78 -2.10 6.44 -6.58
CA GLY A 78 -1.37 6.05 -5.39
C GLY A 78 -1.48 7.07 -4.25
N LEU A 79 -1.45 8.36 -4.56
CA LEU A 79 -1.60 9.43 -3.57
C LEU A 79 -3.01 9.45 -2.97
N THR A 80 -4.05 9.38 -3.81
CA THR A 80 -5.45 9.30 -3.33
C THR A 80 -5.63 8.07 -2.42
N GLY A 81 -5.12 6.92 -2.84
CA GLY A 81 -5.14 5.71 -2.01
C GLY A 81 -4.40 5.88 -0.68
N ALA A 82 -3.25 6.56 -0.69
CA ALA A 82 -2.46 6.81 0.53
C ALA A 82 -3.17 7.74 1.51
N VAL A 83 -3.81 8.83 1.03
CA VAL A 83 -4.61 9.74 1.87
C VAL A 83 -5.73 8.99 2.56
N LEU A 84 -6.49 8.21 1.80
CA LEU A 84 -7.60 7.41 2.33
C LEU A 84 -7.11 6.35 3.35
N TYR A 85 -5.97 5.71 3.07
CA TYR A 85 -5.39 4.71 3.96
C TYR A 85 -4.89 5.32 5.28
N PHE A 86 -4.22 6.47 5.24
CA PHE A 86 -3.76 7.16 6.46
C PHE A 86 -4.93 7.66 7.30
N TYR A 87 -6.01 8.13 6.66
CA TYR A 87 -7.25 8.45 7.36
C TYR A 87 -7.84 7.22 8.06
N CYS A 88 -7.85 6.08 7.38
CA CYS A 88 -8.32 4.80 7.90
C CYS A 88 -7.49 4.35 9.13
N ILE A 89 -6.14 4.36 9.05
CA ILE A 89 -5.24 3.96 10.15
C ILE A 89 -5.48 4.79 11.43
N ASN A 90 -5.75 6.09 11.26
CA ASN A 90 -5.98 6.98 12.41
C ASN A 90 -7.31 6.72 13.13
N LYS A 91 -8.25 6.01 12.52
CA LYS A 91 -9.64 5.83 13.02
C LYS A 91 -10.01 4.39 13.30
N LEU A 92 -9.33 3.41 12.71
CA LEU A 92 -9.60 1.98 12.89
C LEU A 92 -8.43 1.27 13.60
N TYR A 93 -8.65 0.02 13.97
CA TYR A 93 -7.57 -0.87 14.41
C TYR A 93 -6.55 -1.06 13.29
N LEU A 94 -5.29 -1.18 13.67
CA LEU A 94 -4.19 -1.29 12.71
C LEU A 94 -4.35 -2.54 11.82
N ALA A 95 -4.81 -3.66 12.39
CA ALA A 95 -5.08 -4.89 11.66
C ALA A 95 -6.23 -4.74 10.65
N ASP A 96 -7.34 -4.10 11.04
CA ASP A 96 -8.50 -3.88 10.16
C ASP A 96 -8.14 -2.96 9.00
N SER A 97 -7.38 -1.89 9.27
CA SER A 97 -6.87 -0.98 8.24
C SER A 97 -5.96 -1.71 7.25
N ALA A 98 -5.04 -2.55 7.76
CA ALA A 98 -4.16 -3.36 6.94
C ALA A 98 -4.95 -4.37 6.10
N LEU A 99 -5.96 -5.01 6.68
CA LEU A 99 -6.82 -5.98 6.01
C LEU A 99 -7.58 -5.36 4.84
N LEU A 100 -8.22 -4.20 5.06
CA LEU A 100 -8.93 -3.48 4.00
C LEU A 100 -7.99 -3.07 2.87
N ASN A 101 -6.81 -2.55 3.18
CA ASN A 101 -5.82 -2.18 2.16
C ASN A 101 -5.34 -3.40 1.34
N LYS A 102 -5.30 -4.60 1.94
CA LYS A 102 -4.93 -5.84 1.25
C LYS A 102 -6.02 -6.43 0.34
N LEU A 103 -7.11 -5.73 0.13
CA LEU A 103 -8.02 -5.98 -1.00
C LEU A 103 -7.40 -5.49 -2.34
N SER A 104 -6.37 -4.65 -2.29
CA SER A 104 -5.73 -4.09 -3.51
C SER A 104 -5.28 -5.15 -4.54
N PRO A 105 -4.73 -6.34 -4.22
CA PRO A 105 -4.39 -7.35 -5.22
C PRO A 105 -5.59 -7.85 -6.03
N PHE A 106 -6.78 -7.86 -5.43
CA PHE A 106 -8.01 -8.24 -6.14
C PHE A 106 -8.42 -7.16 -7.13
N PHE A 107 -8.30 -5.89 -6.76
CA PHE A 107 -8.53 -4.78 -7.68
C PHE A 107 -7.47 -4.73 -8.79
N VAL A 108 -6.21 -5.11 -8.51
CA VAL A 108 -5.18 -5.31 -9.55
C VAL A 108 -5.66 -6.32 -10.59
N THR A 109 -6.25 -7.44 -10.18
CA THR A 109 -6.77 -8.47 -11.10
C THR A 109 -7.90 -7.89 -11.97
N ILE A 110 -8.85 -7.16 -11.38
CA ILE A 110 -9.95 -6.51 -12.11
C ILE A 110 -9.39 -5.49 -13.12
N PHE A 111 -8.52 -4.59 -12.68
CA PHE A 111 -7.98 -3.54 -13.54
C PHE A 111 -7.03 -4.07 -14.61
N ALA A 112 -6.24 -5.11 -14.33
CA ALA A 112 -5.42 -5.78 -15.33
C ALA A 112 -6.28 -6.38 -16.44
N THR A 113 -7.42 -6.98 -16.08
CA THR A 113 -8.36 -7.50 -17.07
C THR A 113 -8.99 -6.40 -17.91
N LEU A 114 -9.43 -5.30 -17.27
CA LEU A 114 -10.12 -4.21 -17.96
C LEU A 114 -9.18 -3.36 -18.84
N PHE A 115 -8.01 -3.00 -18.31
CA PHE A 115 -7.12 -2.03 -18.95
C PHE A 115 -5.94 -2.67 -19.69
N LEU A 116 -5.40 -3.78 -19.19
CA LEU A 116 -4.30 -4.49 -19.82
C LEU A 116 -4.78 -5.63 -20.72
N LYS A 117 -6.11 -5.85 -20.80
CA LYS A 117 -6.76 -6.91 -21.58
C LYS A 117 -6.24 -8.31 -21.23
N GLU A 118 -5.83 -8.51 -19.97
CA GLU A 118 -5.43 -9.81 -19.48
C GLU A 118 -6.67 -10.70 -19.31
N LYS A 119 -6.53 -11.98 -19.64
CA LYS A 119 -7.66 -12.92 -19.51
C LYS A 119 -7.93 -13.22 -18.04
N LEU A 120 -9.14 -12.93 -17.59
CA LEU A 120 -9.62 -13.35 -16.28
C LEU A 120 -9.88 -14.85 -16.30
N GLU A 121 -9.22 -15.60 -15.46
CA GLU A 121 -9.46 -17.03 -15.34
C GLU A 121 -10.80 -17.30 -14.63
N ARG A 122 -11.55 -18.29 -15.10
CA ARG A 122 -12.91 -18.58 -14.59
C ARG A 122 -12.97 -18.76 -13.06
N HIS A 123 -11.91 -19.30 -12.46
CA HIS A 123 -11.82 -19.50 -11.00
C HIS A 123 -11.62 -18.19 -10.22
N GLN A 124 -11.17 -17.11 -10.85
CA GLN A 124 -10.93 -15.84 -10.17
C GLN A 124 -12.24 -15.10 -9.84
N ILE A 125 -13.32 -15.30 -10.65
CA ILE A 125 -14.61 -14.65 -10.41
C ILE A 125 -15.20 -15.01 -9.04
N PRO A 126 -15.41 -16.30 -8.69
CA PRO A 126 -15.93 -16.65 -7.37
C PRO A 126 -15.02 -16.20 -6.23
N ILE A 127 -13.69 -16.18 -6.44
CA ILE A 127 -12.74 -15.69 -5.45
C ILE A 127 -12.95 -14.21 -5.19
N LEU A 128 -13.13 -13.38 -6.22
CA LEU A 128 -13.43 -11.94 -6.07
C LEU A 128 -14.71 -11.72 -5.26
N VAL A 129 -15.77 -12.50 -5.51
CA VAL A 129 -17.03 -12.42 -4.75
C VAL A 129 -16.82 -12.78 -3.28
N ILE A 130 -16.09 -13.86 -2.99
CA ILE A 130 -15.76 -14.30 -1.61
C ILE A 130 -14.97 -13.21 -0.87
N VAL A 131 -14.00 -12.59 -1.54
CA VAL A 131 -13.19 -11.51 -0.95
C VAL A 131 -14.02 -10.28 -0.64
N LEU A 132 -14.93 -9.88 -1.55
CA LEU A 132 -15.85 -8.76 -1.28
C LEU A 132 -16.76 -9.08 -0.09
N PHE A 133 -17.25 -10.31 0.04
CA PHE A 133 -18.03 -10.73 1.21
C PHE A 133 -17.19 -10.64 2.49
N GLY A 134 -15.94 -11.13 2.49
CA GLY A 134 -15.02 -10.96 3.62
C GLY A 134 -14.77 -9.49 3.97
N ALA A 135 -14.65 -8.62 2.96
CA ALA A 135 -14.51 -7.18 3.19
C ALA A 135 -15.74 -6.57 3.86
N LEU A 136 -16.97 -6.97 3.47
CA LEU A 136 -18.20 -6.51 4.12
C LEU A 136 -18.25 -6.88 5.61
N LEU A 137 -17.74 -8.04 6.00
CA LEU A 137 -17.66 -8.43 7.42
C LEU A 137 -16.70 -7.53 8.21
N VAL A 138 -15.62 -7.06 7.60
CA VAL A 138 -14.66 -6.13 8.21
C VAL A 138 -15.24 -4.70 8.26
N ILE A 139 -15.88 -4.26 7.20
CA ILE A 139 -16.49 -2.92 7.09
C ILE A 139 -17.69 -2.77 8.03
N LYS A 140 -18.46 -3.84 8.25
CA LYS A 140 -19.67 -3.84 9.11
C LYS A 140 -20.62 -2.70 8.74
N PRO A 141 -21.20 -2.74 7.53
CA PRO A 141 -21.97 -1.61 7.02
C PRO A 141 -23.12 -1.27 7.99
N LYS A 142 -22.99 -0.14 8.65
CA LYS A 142 -24.04 0.53 9.40
C LYS A 142 -24.34 1.85 8.70
N PHE A 143 -25.59 2.22 8.55
CA PHE A 143 -25.96 3.54 7.97
C PHE A 143 -25.66 4.66 8.97
N SER A 144 -24.40 4.79 9.37
CA SER A 144 -23.89 5.80 10.30
C SER A 144 -22.56 6.36 9.79
N PHE A 145 -22.19 7.58 10.23
CA PHE A 145 -20.90 8.20 9.92
C PHE A 145 -19.70 7.41 10.44
N GLU A 146 -19.91 6.49 11.37
CA GLU A 146 -18.88 5.56 11.86
C GLU A 146 -18.33 4.60 10.78
N MET A 147 -19.05 4.44 9.67
CA MET A 147 -18.63 3.63 8.52
C MET A 147 -17.59 4.35 7.63
N LEU A 148 -17.48 5.69 7.68
CA LEU A 148 -16.60 6.45 6.79
C LEU A 148 -15.12 5.98 6.80
N PRO A 149 -14.50 5.70 7.96
CA PRO A 149 -13.12 5.19 7.96
C PRO A 149 -12.97 3.84 7.25
N ALA A 150 -13.94 2.94 7.41
CA ALA A 150 -13.91 1.63 6.76
C ALA A 150 -14.12 1.74 5.24
N LEU A 151 -15.02 2.62 4.80
CA LEU A 151 -15.18 2.95 3.37
C LEU A 151 -13.92 3.59 2.80
N ALA A 152 -13.26 4.49 3.53
CA ALA A 152 -11.99 5.05 3.11
C ALA A 152 -10.92 3.96 2.97
N GLY A 153 -10.86 3.00 3.90
CA GLY A 153 -9.98 1.82 3.82
C GLY A 153 -10.25 0.98 2.57
N PHE A 154 -11.51 0.70 2.27
CA PHE A 154 -11.92 -0.01 1.06
C PHE A 154 -11.55 0.75 -0.22
N LEU A 155 -11.90 2.03 -0.32
CA LEU A 155 -11.55 2.88 -1.46
C LEU A 155 -10.04 3.02 -1.61
N SER A 156 -9.28 3.05 -0.50
CA SER A 156 -7.82 3.05 -0.56
C SER A 156 -7.29 1.83 -1.33
N ALA A 157 -7.90 0.66 -1.13
CA ALA A 157 -7.53 -0.55 -1.86
C ALA A 157 -7.89 -0.48 -3.35
N VAL A 158 -9.00 0.14 -3.71
CA VAL A 158 -9.37 0.37 -5.13
C VAL A 158 -8.31 1.22 -5.81
N PHE A 159 -7.98 2.37 -5.24
CA PHE A 159 -6.96 3.28 -5.78
C PHE A 159 -5.56 2.66 -5.77
N ALA A 160 -5.19 1.92 -4.72
CA ALA A 160 -3.94 1.18 -4.67
C ALA A 160 -3.89 0.09 -5.76
N GLY A 161 -5.00 -0.61 -6.00
CA GLY A 161 -5.13 -1.60 -7.08
C GLY A 161 -4.86 -0.98 -8.45
N GLY A 162 -5.44 0.19 -8.74
CA GLY A 162 -5.17 0.95 -9.96
C GLY A 162 -3.70 1.37 -10.07
N ALA A 163 -3.14 1.93 -9.00
CA ALA A 163 -1.73 2.31 -8.95
C ALA A 163 -0.78 1.13 -9.18
N TYR A 164 -1.04 -0.02 -8.56
CA TYR A 164 -0.21 -1.24 -8.73
C TYR A 164 -0.37 -1.88 -10.10
N THR A 165 -1.54 -1.78 -10.73
CA THR A 165 -1.73 -2.18 -12.12
C THR A 165 -0.84 -1.35 -13.05
N LEU A 166 -0.73 -0.04 -12.80
CA LEU A 166 0.16 0.83 -13.56
C LEU A 166 1.65 0.55 -13.27
N VAL A 167 2.03 0.22 -12.03
CA VAL A 167 3.39 -0.28 -11.71
C VAL A 167 3.69 -1.54 -12.50
N ARG A 168 2.74 -2.49 -12.56
CA ARG A 168 2.88 -3.72 -13.36
C ARG A 168 3.07 -3.42 -14.85
N TYR A 169 2.33 -2.47 -15.40
CA TYR A 169 2.48 -2.03 -16.78
C TYR A 169 3.87 -1.40 -17.05
N LEU A 170 4.33 -0.55 -16.14
CA LEU A 170 5.58 0.20 -16.26
C LEU A 170 6.85 -0.60 -15.95
N ARG A 171 6.74 -1.78 -15.34
CA ARG A 171 7.89 -2.58 -14.86
C ARG A 171 8.91 -2.96 -15.91
N THR A 172 8.51 -3.03 -17.18
CA THR A 172 9.38 -3.34 -18.33
C THR A 172 9.98 -2.11 -18.98
N MET A 173 9.50 -0.93 -18.63
CA MET A 173 9.89 0.34 -19.21
C MET A 173 10.77 1.16 -18.27
N GLU A 174 10.57 1.02 -16.96
CA GLU A 174 11.18 1.86 -15.94
C GLU A 174 11.80 1.04 -14.81
N GLU A 175 12.89 1.56 -14.25
CA GLU A 175 13.48 0.98 -13.04
C GLU A 175 12.56 1.18 -11.82
N PRO A 176 12.49 0.18 -10.91
CA PRO A 176 11.67 0.26 -9.71
C PRO A 176 11.91 1.52 -8.88
N SER A 177 13.17 1.92 -8.72
CA SER A 177 13.55 3.12 -7.97
C SER A 177 13.01 4.41 -8.59
N THR A 178 12.98 4.50 -9.94
CA THR A 178 12.37 5.63 -10.66
C THR A 178 10.87 5.72 -10.38
N LEU A 179 10.14 4.60 -10.39
CA LEU A 179 8.71 4.58 -10.11
C LEU A 179 8.39 5.03 -8.68
N VAL A 180 9.22 4.63 -7.70
CA VAL A 180 9.05 5.04 -6.31
C VAL A 180 9.45 6.50 -6.11
N LEU A 181 10.52 6.97 -6.75
CA LEU A 181 10.94 8.37 -6.70
C LEU A 181 9.86 9.31 -7.25
N TRP A 182 9.30 9.00 -8.42
CA TRP A 182 8.20 9.78 -8.99
C TRP A 182 7.00 9.85 -8.05
N PHE A 183 6.62 8.72 -7.46
CA PHE A 183 5.52 8.70 -6.51
C PHE A 183 5.80 9.55 -5.27
N SER A 184 7.01 9.44 -4.71
CA SER A 184 7.37 10.20 -3.52
C SER A 184 7.45 11.70 -3.82
N ALA A 185 8.09 12.10 -4.93
CA ALA A 185 8.19 13.50 -5.32
C ALA A 185 6.82 14.11 -5.66
N PHE A 186 6.00 13.43 -6.47
CA PHE A 186 4.65 13.87 -6.82
C PHE A 186 3.77 13.99 -5.57
N SER A 187 3.82 12.99 -4.69
CA SER A 187 3.01 13.00 -3.47
C SER A 187 3.47 14.07 -2.49
N MET A 188 4.78 14.30 -2.35
CA MET A 188 5.32 15.37 -1.52
C MET A 188 4.79 16.74 -1.98
N ILE A 189 4.92 17.05 -3.27
CA ILE A 189 4.43 18.31 -3.85
C ILE A 189 2.91 18.42 -3.73
N GLY A 190 2.18 17.35 -4.04
CA GLY A 190 0.72 17.31 -3.97
C GLY A 190 0.13 17.48 -2.57
N MET A 191 0.94 17.23 -1.51
CA MET A 191 0.49 17.41 -0.13
C MET A 191 0.74 18.83 0.42
N ILE A 192 1.52 19.66 -0.26
CA ILE A 192 1.79 21.03 0.18
C ILE A 192 0.50 21.89 0.27
N PRO A 193 -0.35 21.98 -0.80
CA PRO A 193 -1.53 22.80 -0.72
C PRO A 193 -2.50 22.41 0.41
N PRO A 194 -2.95 21.14 0.54
CA PRO A 194 -3.88 20.79 1.60
C PRO A 194 -3.27 20.88 3.00
N MET A 195 -1.95 20.66 3.15
CA MET A 195 -1.23 20.86 4.40
C MET A 195 -1.25 22.32 4.84
N LEU A 196 -1.01 23.27 3.92
CA LEU A 196 -1.06 24.71 4.21
C LEU A 196 -2.48 25.19 4.50
N ILE A 197 -3.50 24.67 3.80
CA ILE A 197 -4.92 25.04 4.02
C ILE A 197 -5.39 24.59 5.41
N GLN A 198 -4.97 23.39 5.88
CA GLN A 198 -5.33 22.92 7.22
C GLN A 198 -4.53 23.58 8.36
N GLY A 199 -3.47 24.28 8.03
CA GLY A 199 -2.51 24.83 8.98
C GLY A 199 -1.40 23.82 9.29
N PHE A 200 -0.16 24.25 9.10
CA PHE A 200 1.03 23.45 9.41
C PHE A 200 1.25 23.45 10.93
N VAL A 201 1.40 22.26 11.51
CA VAL A 201 1.70 22.07 12.93
C VAL A 201 3.18 21.70 13.07
N ILE A 202 3.95 22.50 13.82
CA ILE A 202 5.36 22.18 14.06
C ILE A 202 5.43 20.90 14.92
N PRO A 203 5.96 19.78 14.38
CA PRO A 203 6.03 18.54 15.12
C PRO A 203 7.01 18.67 16.30
N ASN A 204 6.63 18.14 17.46
CA ASN A 204 7.57 17.99 18.57
C ASN A 204 8.64 16.92 18.26
N GLY A 205 9.68 16.81 19.11
CA GLY A 205 10.81 15.90 18.85
C GLY A 205 10.39 14.42 18.69
N ILE A 206 9.41 13.95 19.46
CA ILE A 206 8.90 12.58 19.37
C ILE A 206 8.08 12.39 18.07
N GLN A 207 7.22 13.34 17.74
CA GLN A 207 6.46 13.32 16.50
C GLN A 207 7.37 13.35 15.28
N LEU A 208 8.41 14.19 15.29
CA LEU A 208 9.40 14.26 14.21
C LEU A 208 10.14 12.93 14.06
N PHE A 209 10.53 12.29 15.16
CA PHE A 209 11.15 10.96 15.13
C PHE A 209 10.23 9.93 14.45
N TYR A 210 8.95 9.87 14.83
CA TYR A 210 8.01 8.94 14.18
C TYR A 210 7.70 9.31 12.73
N LEU A 211 7.69 10.60 12.37
CA LEU A 211 7.55 11.06 10.98
C LEU A 211 8.71 10.58 10.11
N ILE A 212 9.95 10.67 10.62
CA ILE A 212 11.13 10.13 9.93
C ILE A 212 11.03 8.62 9.75
N LEU A 213 10.69 7.89 10.82
CA LEU A 213 10.50 6.43 10.74
C LEU A 213 9.39 6.04 9.77
N THR A 214 8.29 6.80 9.72
CA THR A 214 7.20 6.59 8.75
C THR A 214 7.73 6.66 7.31
N GLY A 215 8.56 7.65 7.01
CA GLY A 215 9.19 7.80 5.69
C GLY A 215 10.15 6.66 5.35
N ILE A 216 11.00 6.27 6.30
CA ILE A 216 11.95 5.15 6.13
C ILE A 216 11.20 3.85 5.85
N PHE A 217 10.26 3.48 6.71
CA PHE A 217 9.52 2.23 6.57
C PHE A 217 8.64 2.21 5.32
N ALA A 218 8.01 3.33 4.97
CA ALA A 218 7.27 3.45 3.73
C ALA A 218 8.15 3.25 2.49
N THR A 219 9.34 3.86 2.47
CA THR A 219 10.28 3.76 1.35
C THR A 219 10.81 2.34 1.21
N VAL A 220 11.22 1.71 2.32
CA VAL A 220 11.63 0.30 2.34
C VAL A 220 10.50 -0.60 1.84
N GLY A 221 9.26 -0.35 2.29
CA GLY A 221 8.09 -1.09 1.85
C GLY A 221 7.81 -0.96 0.35
N GLN A 222 7.88 0.26 -0.19
CA GLN A 222 7.64 0.53 -1.62
C GLN A 222 8.75 -0.03 -2.52
N ILE A 223 10.02 0.14 -2.13
CA ILE A 223 11.16 -0.45 -2.84
C ILE A 223 11.05 -1.97 -2.80
N GLY A 224 10.77 -2.55 -1.63
CA GLY A 224 10.60 -4.00 -1.47
C GLY A 224 9.54 -4.56 -2.40
N LEU A 225 8.37 -3.90 -2.51
CA LEU A 225 7.31 -4.27 -3.44
C LEU A 225 7.77 -4.20 -4.91
N ALA A 226 8.42 -3.11 -5.28
CA ALA A 226 8.85 -2.89 -6.66
C ALA A 226 9.92 -3.93 -7.09
N TYR A 227 10.90 -4.21 -6.22
CA TYR A 227 11.90 -5.26 -6.48
C TYR A 227 11.31 -6.66 -6.44
N ALA A 228 10.35 -6.94 -5.56
CA ALA A 228 9.66 -8.24 -5.55
C ALA A 228 9.03 -8.53 -6.92
N TYR A 229 8.36 -7.55 -7.51
CA TYR A 229 7.76 -7.68 -8.84
C TYR A 229 8.78 -7.64 -10.00
N LYS A 230 9.99 -7.10 -9.78
CA LYS A 230 11.08 -7.19 -10.73
C LYS A 230 11.61 -8.63 -10.83
N TYR A 231 11.79 -9.30 -9.68
CA TYR A 231 12.42 -10.62 -9.61
C TYR A 231 11.45 -11.80 -9.79
N ALA A 232 10.16 -11.64 -9.50
CA ALA A 232 9.20 -12.73 -9.57
C ALA A 232 7.83 -12.28 -10.10
N LEU A 233 7.06 -13.23 -10.61
CA LEU A 233 5.69 -12.96 -11.06
C LEU A 233 4.81 -12.55 -9.88
N ALA A 234 3.90 -11.60 -10.12
CA ALA A 234 2.96 -11.15 -9.09
C ALA A 234 2.14 -12.33 -8.51
N SER A 235 1.74 -13.29 -9.35
CA SER A 235 1.06 -14.52 -8.93
C SER A 235 1.86 -15.40 -7.96
N GLU A 236 3.19 -15.26 -7.94
CA GLU A 236 4.06 -16.05 -7.07
C GLU A 236 4.35 -15.38 -5.73
N VAL A 237 4.42 -14.05 -5.71
CA VAL A 237 4.89 -13.31 -4.51
C VAL A 237 3.80 -12.50 -3.82
N SER A 238 2.68 -12.20 -4.47
CA SER A 238 1.61 -11.37 -3.88
C SER A 238 1.01 -11.96 -2.61
N ILE A 239 1.01 -13.28 -2.45
CA ILE A 239 0.52 -13.94 -1.23
C ILE A 239 1.28 -13.46 0.02
N TYR A 240 2.59 -13.18 -0.10
CA TYR A 240 3.40 -12.74 1.03
C TYR A 240 3.09 -11.30 1.48
N GLN A 241 2.34 -10.51 0.68
CA GLN A 241 1.85 -9.20 1.13
C GLN A 241 0.89 -9.29 2.31
N TYR A 242 0.16 -10.42 2.44
CA TYR A 242 -0.77 -10.64 3.55
C TYR A 242 -0.07 -10.79 4.90
N LEU A 243 1.25 -11.06 4.93
CA LEU A 243 2.05 -11.02 6.15
C LEU A 243 1.96 -9.66 6.87
N SER A 244 1.74 -8.57 6.12
CA SER A 244 1.56 -7.25 6.74
C SER A 244 0.33 -7.19 7.66
N ILE A 245 -0.72 -7.98 7.42
CA ILE A 245 -1.88 -8.08 8.32
C ILE A 245 -1.45 -8.72 9.63
N ILE A 246 -0.70 -9.80 9.56
CA ILE A 246 -0.19 -10.52 10.73
C ILE A 246 0.74 -9.61 11.53
N PHE A 247 1.69 -8.94 10.88
CA PHE A 247 2.56 -7.97 11.54
C PHE A 247 1.77 -6.81 12.16
N SER A 248 0.77 -6.27 11.45
CA SER A 248 -0.09 -5.19 11.97
C SER A 248 -0.92 -5.64 13.18
N ALA A 249 -1.44 -6.87 13.16
CA ALA A 249 -2.18 -7.42 14.30
C ALA A 249 -1.28 -7.60 15.53
N ILE A 250 -0.08 -8.15 15.35
CA ILE A 250 0.90 -8.33 16.42
C ILE A 250 1.31 -6.96 17.00
N ILE A 251 1.65 -5.99 16.16
CA ILE A 251 2.04 -4.64 16.57
C ILE A 251 0.87 -3.93 17.28
N GLY A 252 -0.34 -4.01 16.71
CA GLY A 252 -1.55 -3.43 17.29
C GLY A 252 -1.86 -3.99 18.68
N PHE A 253 -1.71 -5.31 18.86
CA PHE A 253 -1.87 -5.96 20.15
C PHE A 253 -0.80 -5.53 21.17
N ILE A 254 0.48 -5.52 20.77
CA ILE A 254 1.58 -5.19 21.70
C ILE A 254 1.46 -3.76 22.20
N PHE A 255 1.26 -2.79 21.31
CA PHE A 255 1.36 -1.36 21.63
C PHE A 255 0.04 -0.73 22.06
N TRP A 256 -1.10 -1.16 21.49
CA TRP A 256 -2.41 -0.56 21.76
C TRP A 256 -3.42 -1.53 22.39
N LYS A 257 -3.03 -2.80 22.61
CA LYS A 257 -3.93 -3.86 23.08
C LYS A 257 -5.16 -4.05 22.19
N GLU A 258 -4.98 -3.76 20.89
CA GLU A 258 -6.06 -3.91 19.91
C GLU A 258 -6.32 -5.40 19.65
N ILE A 259 -7.56 -5.82 19.88
CA ILE A 259 -8.03 -7.16 19.52
C ILE A 259 -9.14 -6.95 18.49
N PRO A 260 -8.92 -7.36 17.21
CA PRO A 260 -9.98 -7.33 16.19
C PRO A 260 -11.20 -8.10 16.70
N ASP A 261 -12.39 -7.60 16.44
CA ASP A 261 -13.60 -8.29 16.84
C ASP A 261 -13.86 -9.56 15.99
N PHE A 262 -14.84 -10.35 16.41
CA PHE A 262 -15.14 -11.64 15.82
C PHE A 262 -15.45 -11.56 14.30
N LEU A 263 -16.19 -10.53 13.85
CA LEU A 263 -16.52 -10.34 12.44
C LEU A 263 -15.27 -9.95 11.61
N SER A 264 -14.40 -9.09 12.17
CA SER A 264 -13.12 -8.74 11.53
C SER A 264 -12.20 -9.95 11.40
N ILE A 265 -12.15 -10.82 12.42
CA ILE A 265 -11.37 -12.06 12.36
C ILE A 265 -11.91 -12.99 11.28
N ILE A 266 -13.23 -13.23 11.21
CA ILE A 266 -13.84 -14.07 10.17
C ILE A 266 -13.61 -13.48 8.80
N GLY A 267 -13.87 -12.18 8.60
CA GLY A 267 -13.62 -11.49 7.34
C GLY A 267 -12.16 -11.60 6.90
N GLY A 268 -11.23 -11.44 7.84
CA GLY A 268 -9.80 -11.61 7.60
C GLY A 268 -9.42 -13.02 7.17
N LEU A 269 -9.93 -14.04 7.84
CA LEU A 269 -9.72 -15.44 7.46
C LEU A 269 -10.27 -15.76 6.08
N ILE A 270 -11.44 -15.21 5.73
CA ILE A 270 -12.03 -15.36 4.38
C ILE A 270 -11.13 -14.72 3.32
N ILE A 271 -10.66 -13.49 3.53
CA ILE A 271 -9.79 -12.77 2.58
C ILE A 271 -8.46 -13.50 2.39
N ILE A 272 -7.81 -13.89 3.49
CA ILE A 272 -6.53 -14.62 3.45
C ILE A 272 -6.72 -16.00 2.82
N GLY A 273 -7.77 -16.73 3.20
CA GLY A 273 -8.12 -18.03 2.64
C GLY A 273 -8.35 -17.96 1.12
N ALA A 274 -9.12 -16.98 0.67
CA ALA A 274 -9.35 -16.71 -0.76
C ALA A 274 -8.05 -16.39 -1.50
N ALA A 275 -7.16 -15.60 -0.90
CA ALA A 275 -5.84 -15.27 -1.48
C ALA A 275 -4.95 -16.53 -1.61
N VAL A 276 -4.89 -17.37 -0.58
CA VAL A 276 -4.15 -18.65 -0.60
C VAL A 276 -4.71 -19.58 -1.67
N PHE A 277 -6.04 -19.66 -1.77
CA PHE A 277 -6.70 -20.51 -2.76
C PHE A 277 -6.42 -20.02 -4.19
N ASN A 278 -6.56 -18.71 -4.45
CA ASN A 278 -6.20 -18.11 -5.73
C ASN A 278 -4.74 -18.39 -6.10
N TYR A 279 -3.83 -18.24 -5.16
CA TYR A 279 -2.40 -18.51 -5.37
C TYR A 279 -2.12 -19.97 -5.75
N ARG A 280 -2.81 -20.94 -5.12
CA ARG A 280 -2.68 -22.37 -5.46
C ARG A 280 -3.19 -22.71 -6.84
N LEU A 281 -4.31 -22.10 -7.25
CA LEU A 281 -4.88 -22.31 -8.58
C LEU A 281 -4.04 -21.69 -9.70
N SER A 282 -3.51 -20.49 -9.49
CA SER A 282 -2.63 -19.82 -10.47
C SER A 282 -1.26 -20.50 -10.66
N LYS A 283 -0.95 -21.52 -9.87
CA LYS A 283 0.27 -22.34 -10.04
C LYS A 283 0.06 -23.57 -10.92
N LYS A 284 -1.16 -23.93 -11.21
CA LYS A 284 -1.50 -25.04 -12.13
C LYS A 284 -1.64 -24.53 -13.55
#